data_4f1f969c703de5c6c65753b185d3db5f
#
_entry.id   4f1f969c703de5c6c65753b185d3db5f
#
_cell.length_a   1.000
_cell.length_b   1.000
_cell.length_c   1.000
_cell.angle_alpha   90.00
_cell.angle_beta   90.00
_cell.angle_gamma   90.00
#
_symmetry.space_group_name_H-M   'P 1'
#
loop_
_entity.id
_entity.type
_entity.pdbx_description
1 polymer ?
#
loop_
_entity_poly.entity_id
_entity_poly.type
_entity_poly.pdbx_seq_one_letter_code
_entity_poly.pdbx_strand_id
1 'polypeptide(L)'
;MKRVYRKRNGAYLLVDCAYTEDWDAGKRRSVAETISGDDHVTCLALDEGRVVGFISLLKQLEGSCMILDMMHVSAECRGRGIGGRLFRKGKEEARKAGAEALYISACSSEETIAFYKAMGCRLTDSPIQSIAENEPYDLQMVCDLEG
;
A
#
# COMPACT_ATOMS: atom_id res chain seq x y z
N MET A 1 6.78 -18.50 9.78
CA MET A 1 5.33 -18.24 9.81
C MET A 1 5.10 -16.77 10.13
N LYS A 2 4.20 -16.11 9.42
CA LYS A 2 3.91 -14.70 9.65
C LYS A 2 2.63 -14.53 10.43
N ARG A 3 2.46 -13.39 11.11
CA ARG A 3 1.21 -13.09 11.80
C ARG A 3 0.42 -12.08 10.96
N VAL A 4 -0.89 -12.31 10.90
CA VAL A 4 -1.81 -11.46 10.14
C VAL A 4 -2.99 -11.07 11.03
N TYR A 5 -3.58 -9.92 10.73
CA TYR A 5 -4.79 -9.48 11.41
C TYR A 5 -6.01 -10.15 10.78
N ARG A 6 -6.92 -10.64 11.62
CA ARG A 6 -8.22 -11.19 11.18
C ARG A 6 -9.30 -10.65 12.10
N LYS A 7 -10.42 -10.27 11.51
CA LYS A 7 -11.55 -9.76 12.27
C LYS A 7 -12.35 -10.90 12.88
N ARG A 8 -12.53 -10.85 14.19
CA ARG A 8 -13.32 -11.83 14.94
C ARG A 8 -14.21 -11.07 15.91
N ASN A 9 -15.54 -11.25 15.78
CA ASN A 9 -16.52 -10.60 16.68
C ASN A 9 -16.31 -9.07 16.76
N GLY A 10 -16.01 -8.43 15.64
CA GLY A 10 -15.83 -6.98 15.58
C GLY A 10 -14.45 -6.48 15.98
N ALA A 11 -13.55 -7.34 16.44
CA ALA A 11 -12.20 -6.96 16.83
C ALA A 11 -11.15 -7.61 15.93
N TYR A 12 -10.01 -6.93 15.74
CA TYR A 12 -8.89 -7.51 14.99
C TYR A 12 -7.96 -8.25 15.93
N LEU A 13 -7.65 -9.49 15.58
CA LEU A 13 -6.74 -10.36 16.33
C LEU A 13 -5.58 -10.78 15.42
N LEU A 14 -4.39 -10.94 16.00
CA LEU A 14 -3.24 -11.50 15.30
C LEU A 14 -3.31 -13.02 15.30
N VAL A 15 -3.20 -13.62 14.12
CA VAL A 15 -3.20 -15.08 13.97
C VAL A 15 -2.01 -15.49 13.12
N ASP A 16 -1.47 -16.68 13.35
CA ASP A 16 -0.40 -17.23 12.53
C ASP A 16 -0.95 -17.65 11.18
N CYS A 17 -0.21 -17.34 10.14
CA CYS A 17 -0.60 -17.65 8.78
C CYS A 17 0.62 -18.01 7.94
N ALA A 18 0.56 -19.17 7.29
CA ALA A 18 1.63 -19.58 6.39
C ALA A 18 1.36 -18.97 5.00
N TYR A 19 2.20 -18.02 4.60
CA TYR A 19 2.14 -17.46 3.25
C TYR A 19 3.51 -16.96 2.82
N THR A 20 3.67 -16.78 1.52
CA THR A 20 4.90 -16.22 0.96
C THR A 20 4.61 -14.89 0.29
N GLU A 21 5.56 -13.96 0.39
CA GLU A 21 5.50 -12.67 -0.30
C GLU A 21 6.24 -12.69 -1.64
N ASP A 22 6.84 -13.83 -1.99
CA ASP A 22 7.60 -13.94 -3.23
C ASP A 22 6.67 -13.93 -4.43
N TRP A 23 7.07 -13.14 -5.42
CA TRP A 23 6.33 -13.03 -6.66
C TRP A 23 7.00 -13.90 -7.74
N ASP A 24 6.22 -14.73 -8.43
CA ASP A 24 6.72 -15.45 -9.61
C ASP A 24 6.84 -14.50 -10.81
N ALA A 25 7.39 -15.00 -11.91
CA ALA A 25 7.61 -14.20 -13.12
C ALA A 25 6.30 -13.65 -13.70
N GLY A 26 5.22 -14.43 -13.65
CA GLY A 26 3.91 -14.00 -14.13
C GLY A 26 3.36 -12.86 -13.31
N LYS A 27 3.46 -12.95 -11.99
CA LYS A 27 3.04 -11.88 -11.07
C LYS A 27 3.83 -10.60 -11.30
N ARG A 28 5.15 -10.71 -11.45
CA ARG A 28 6.03 -9.55 -11.71
C ARG A 28 5.65 -8.84 -13.00
N ARG A 29 5.39 -9.59 -14.06
CA ARG A 29 4.97 -9.01 -15.35
C ARG A 29 3.62 -8.33 -15.24
N SER A 30 2.65 -8.96 -14.61
CA SER A 30 1.32 -8.42 -14.41
C SER A 30 1.36 -7.11 -13.64
N VAL A 31 2.15 -7.05 -12.57
CA VAL A 31 2.33 -5.83 -11.77
C VAL A 31 2.98 -4.74 -12.60
N ALA A 32 4.05 -5.07 -13.35
CA ALA A 32 4.75 -4.08 -14.19
C ALA A 32 3.82 -3.47 -15.23
N GLU A 33 2.97 -4.27 -15.85
CA GLU A 33 1.99 -3.79 -16.81
C GLU A 33 0.97 -2.86 -16.13
N THR A 34 0.48 -3.22 -14.97
CA THR A 34 -0.50 -2.44 -14.23
C THR A 34 0.05 -1.07 -13.83
N ILE A 35 1.22 -1.03 -13.21
CA ILE A 35 1.79 0.23 -12.71
C ILE A 35 2.34 1.13 -13.80
N SER A 36 2.51 0.61 -15.02
CA SER A 36 2.94 1.38 -16.18
C SER A 36 1.77 1.98 -16.96
N GLY A 37 0.54 1.69 -16.55
CA GLY A 37 -0.66 2.18 -17.24
C GLY A 37 -0.85 3.68 -17.10
N ASP A 38 -1.59 4.26 -18.04
CA ASP A 38 -1.86 5.72 -18.08
C ASP A 38 -2.71 6.19 -16.90
N ASP A 39 -3.39 5.28 -16.21
CA ASP A 39 -4.25 5.58 -15.07
C ASP A 39 -3.48 5.58 -13.74
N HIS A 40 -2.18 5.37 -13.77
CA HIS A 40 -1.32 5.31 -12.57
C HIS A 40 -0.26 6.38 -12.55
N VAL A 41 0.07 6.84 -11.35
CA VAL A 41 1.27 7.63 -11.05
C VAL A 41 2.18 6.71 -10.27
N THR A 42 3.36 6.39 -10.81
CA THR A 42 4.26 5.43 -10.19
C THR A 42 5.62 6.08 -9.92
N CYS A 43 6.11 5.91 -8.69
CA CYS A 43 7.44 6.35 -8.29
C CYS A 43 8.29 5.13 -8.01
N LEU A 44 9.51 5.14 -8.54
CA LEU A 44 10.44 4.01 -8.41
C LEU A 44 11.58 4.35 -7.47
N ALA A 45 11.99 3.36 -6.69
CA ALA A 45 13.26 3.43 -5.95
C ALA A 45 14.30 2.65 -6.72
N LEU A 46 15.42 3.31 -7.02
CA LEU A 46 16.51 2.70 -7.80
C LEU A 46 17.75 2.57 -6.93
N ASP A 47 18.43 1.45 -7.07
CA ASP A 47 19.73 1.21 -6.47
C ASP A 47 20.66 0.71 -7.57
N GLU A 48 21.65 1.52 -7.94
CA GLU A 48 22.59 1.24 -9.04
C GLU A 48 21.87 0.85 -10.34
N GLY A 49 20.81 1.59 -10.66
CA GLY A 49 20.04 1.36 -11.89
C GLY A 49 19.02 0.24 -11.82
N ARG A 50 18.95 -0.49 -10.69
CA ARG A 50 17.96 -1.55 -10.49
C ARG A 50 16.76 -1.01 -9.73
N VAL A 51 15.57 -1.43 -10.13
CA VAL A 51 14.35 -1.11 -9.38
C VAL A 51 14.29 -1.99 -8.14
N VAL A 52 14.36 -1.37 -6.96
CA VAL A 52 14.30 -2.07 -5.67
C VAL A 52 13.01 -1.82 -4.91
N GLY A 53 12.16 -0.95 -5.44
CA GLY A 53 10.85 -0.71 -4.86
C GLY A 53 10.05 0.26 -5.69
N PHE A 54 8.76 0.36 -5.39
CA PHE A 54 7.89 1.31 -6.07
C PHE A 54 6.67 1.62 -5.22
N ILE A 55 6.04 2.76 -5.50
CA ILE A 55 4.69 3.08 -5.04
C ILE A 55 3.88 3.52 -6.25
N SER A 56 2.66 3.01 -6.37
CA SER A 56 1.79 3.32 -7.50
C SER A 56 0.42 3.78 -6.98
N LEU A 57 -0.02 4.91 -7.50
CA LEU A 57 -1.26 5.56 -7.10
C LEU A 57 -2.18 5.64 -8.31
N LEU A 58 -3.49 5.56 -8.08
CA LEU A 58 -4.46 5.78 -9.15
C LEU A 58 -4.62 7.29 -9.38
N LYS A 59 -4.58 7.72 -10.64
CA LYS A 59 -4.73 9.14 -11.00
C LYS A 59 -6.10 9.68 -10.65
N GLN A 60 -7.15 8.85 -10.80
CA GLN A 60 -8.51 9.29 -10.52
C GLN A 60 -8.78 9.23 -9.01
N LEU A 61 -9.19 10.35 -8.46
CA LEU A 61 -9.54 10.42 -7.04
C LEU A 61 -10.89 9.78 -6.77
N GLU A 62 -11.03 9.18 -5.59
CA GLU A 62 -12.32 8.74 -5.04
C GLU A 62 -12.72 9.76 -3.98
N GLY A 63 -13.63 10.66 -4.32
CA GLY A 63 -13.95 11.77 -3.46
C GLY A 63 -12.73 12.63 -3.22
N SER A 64 -12.32 12.81 -1.98
CA SER A 64 -11.13 13.57 -1.61
C SER A 64 -9.88 12.69 -1.44
N CYS A 65 -9.97 11.39 -1.69
CA CYS A 65 -8.88 10.46 -1.48
C CYS A 65 -8.20 10.07 -2.79
N MET A 66 -6.87 9.95 -2.74
CA MET A 66 -6.12 9.29 -3.80
C MET A 66 -5.81 7.86 -3.34
N ILE A 67 -6.08 6.88 -4.21
CA ILE A 67 -5.91 5.48 -3.85
C ILE A 67 -4.48 5.05 -4.09
N LEU A 68 -3.84 4.51 -3.03
CA LEU A 68 -2.56 3.82 -3.16
C LEU A 68 -2.88 2.41 -3.66
N ASP A 69 -2.58 2.16 -4.92
CA ASP A 69 -2.93 0.89 -5.56
C ASP A 69 -1.95 -0.21 -5.19
N MET A 70 -0.65 0.09 -5.25
CA MET A 70 0.40 -0.89 -4.91
C MET A 70 1.61 -0.20 -4.33
N MET A 71 2.28 -0.88 -3.41
CA MET A 71 3.57 -0.48 -2.88
C MET A 71 4.36 -1.73 -2.55
N HIS A 72 5.63 -1.75 -2.98
CA HIS A 72 6.49 -2.91 -2.76
C HIS A 72 7.95 -2.49 -2.64
N VAL A 73 8.67 -3.16 -1.75
CA VAL A 73 10.11 -3.03 -1.63
C VAL A 73 10.69 -4.44 -1.70
N SER A 74 11.73 -4.63 -2.51
CA SER A 74 12.40 -5.91 -2.62
C SER A 74 12.86 -6.42 -1.26
N ALA A 75 12.70 -7.71 -1.02
CA ALA A 75 12.96 -8.31 0.29
C ALA A 75 14.37 -8.02 0.81
N GLU A 76 15.38 -8.11 -0.07
CA GLU A 76 16.78 -7.86 0.28
C GLU A 76 17.07 -6.39 0.60
N CYS A 77 16.17 -5.49 0.27
CA CYS A 77 16.35 -4.05 0.49
C CYS A 77 15.51 -3.52 1.65
N ARG A 78 14.75 -4.37 2.32
CA ARG A 78 13.92 -3.95 3.45
C ARG A 78 14.79 -3.58 4.65
N GLY A 79 14.28 -2.71 5.50
CA GLY A 79 15.01 -2.23 6.67
C GLY A 79 15.95 -1.07 6.41
N ARG A 80 15.96 -0.52 5.18
CA ARG A 80 16.80 0.63 4.80
C ARG A 80 16.05 1.95 4.72
N GLY A 81 14.78 1.97 5.09
CA GLY A 81 13.96 3.18 5.01
C GLY A 81 13.42 3.49 3.62
N ILE A 82 13.57 2.59 2.66
CA ILE A 82 13.09 2.80 1.27
C ILE A 82 11.58 2.94 1.25
N GLY A 83 10.87 2.08 1.98
CA GLY A 83 9.41 2.14 2.05
C GLY A 83 8.90 3.48 2.56
N GLY A 84 9.51 4.01 3.64
CA GLY A 84 9.14 5.32 4.17
C GLY A 84 9.38 6.44 3.19
N ARG A 85 10.47 6.40 2.46
CA ARG A 85 10.79 7.41 1.43
C ARG A 85 9.80 7.33 0.26
N LEU A 86 9.46 6.14 -0.19
CA LEU A 86 8.45 5.94 -1.23
C LEU A 86 7.08 6.45 -0.77
N PHE A 87 6.70 6.14 0.46
CA PHE A 87 5.41 6.58 0.98
C PHE A 87 5.33 8.10 1.05
N ARG A 88 6.40 8.75 1.52
CA ARG A 88 6.45 10.22 1.54
C ARG A 88 6.35 10.80 0.14
N LYS A 89 6.98 10.17 -0.84
CA LYS A 89 6.87 10.60 -2.24
C LYS A 89 5.44 10.44 -2.76
N GLY A 90 4.79 9.34 -2.40
CA GLY A 90 3.37 9.12 -2.73
C GLY A 90 2.48 10.21 -2.15
N LYS A 91 2.74 10.62 -0.91
CA LYS A 91 1.99 11.71 -0.28
C LYS A 91 2.19 13.03 -1.04
N GLU A 92 3.41 13.32 -1.50
CA GLU A 92 3.66 14.50 -2.32
C GLU A 92 2.86 14.48 -3.62
N GLU A 93 2.84 13.35 -4.30
CA GLU A 93 2.09 13.18 -5.54
C GLU A 93 0.59 13.35 -5.31
N ALA A 94 0.07 12.82 -4.21
CA ALA A 94 -1.32 12.96 -3.86
C ALA A 94 -1.69 14.42 -3.57
N ARG A 95 -0.82 15.15 -2.86
CA ARG A 95 -1.03 16.60 -2.65
C ARG A 95 -1.08 17.36 -3.96
N LYS A 96 -0.17 17.06 -4.88
CA LYS A 96 -0.16 17.69 -6.21
C LYS A 96 -1.44 17.42 -6.98
N ALA A 97 -2.04 16.26 -6.78
CA ALA A 97 -3.30 15.89 -7.43
C ALA A 97 -4.52 16.53 -6.76
N GLY A 98 -4.34 17.22 -5.64
CA GLY A 98 -5.43 17.87 -4.93
C GLY A 98 -6.15 16.97 -3.93
N ALA A 99 -5.60 15.82 -3.60
CA ALA A 99 -6.20 14.92 -2.62
C ALA A 99 -6.03 15.45 -1.20
N GLU A 100 -6.96 15.12 -0.33
CA GLU A 100 -6.88 15.45 1.10
C GLU A 100 -6.35 14.28 1.93
N ALA A 101 -6.41 13.07 1.38
CA ALA A 101 -5.93 11.86 2.06
C ALA A 101 -5.50 10.81 1.06
N LEU A 102 -4.62 9.91 1.50
CA LEU A 102 -4.37 8.65 0.81
C LEU A 102 -5.29 7.57 1.39
N TYR A 103 -5.82 6.73 0.51
CA TYR A 103 -6.60 5.56 0.91
C TYR A 103 -5.80 4.30 0.60
N ILE A 104 -5.69 3.41 1.56
CA ILE A 104 -4.88 2.20 1.44
C ILE A 104 -5.71 0.97 1.81
N SER A 105 -5.78 -0.01 0.91
CA SER A 105 -6.25 -1.35 1.24
C SER A 105 -5.01 -2.15 1.62
N ALA A 106 -4.74 -2.25 2.91
CA ALA A 106 -3.46 -2.72 3.42
C ALA A 106 -3.47 -4.23 3.64
N CYS A 107 -2.46 -4.90 3.09
CA CYS A 107 -2.23 -6.32 3.40
C CYS A 107 -2.23 -6.51 4.92
N SER A 108 -2.91 -7.54 5.39
CA SER A 108 -3.20 -7.73 6.81
C SER A 108 -2.03 -8.28 7.64
N SER A 109 -0.81 -8.33 7.08
CA SER A 109 0.35 -8.79 7.85
C SER A 109 0.71 -7.81 8.95
N GLU A 110 1.24 -8.32 10.04
CA GLU A 110 1.64 -7.50 11.17
C GLU A 110 2.64 -6.42 10.77
N GLU A 111 3.63 -6.79 9.96
CA GLU A 111 4.68 -5.85 9.53
C GLU A 111 4.12 -4.74 8.64
N THR A 112 3.22 -5.08 7.72
CA THR A 112 2.62 -4.11 6.81
C THR A 112 1.77 -3.11 7.58
N ILE A 113 0.95 -3.57 8.49
CA ILE A 113 0.10 -2.68 9.29
C ILE A 113 0.95 -1.80 10.21
N ALA A 114 2.00 -2.36 10.82
CA ALA A 114 2.92 -1.58 11.65
C ALA A 114 3.59 -0.47 10.83
N PHE A 115 3.98 -0.78 9.58
CA PHE A 115 4.57 0.21 8.68
C PHE A 115 3.60 1.37 8.41
N TYR A 116 2.37 1.07 8.02
CA TYR A 116 1.40 2.13 7.72
C TYR A 116 1.04 2.95 8.95
N LYS A 117 0.90 2.32 10.11
CA LYS A 117 0.67 3.06 11.37
C LYS A 117 1.83 3.98 11.70
N ALA A 118 3.07 3.51 11.51
CA ALA A 118 4.25 4.33 11.73
C ALA A 118 4.32 5.53 10.77
N MET A 119 3.73 5.40 9.58
CA MET A 119 3.64 6.48 8.60
C MET A 119 2.48 7.44 8.86
N GLY A 120 1.70 7.22 9.90
CA GLY A 120 0.60 8.09 10.28
C GLY A 120 -0.78 7.65 9.77
N CYS A 121 -0.86 6.42 9.24
CA CYS A 121 -2.14 5.89 8.77
C CYS A 121 -2.97 5.32 9.91
N ARG A 122 -4.27 5.33 9.73
CA ARG A 122 -5.22 4.78 10.70
C ARG A 122 -6.31 4.00 9.97
N LEU A 123 -6.98 3.12 10.70
CA LEU A 123 -8.14 2.41 10.15
C LEU A 123 -9.24 3.44 9.86
N THR A 124 -9.91 3.28 8.72
CA THR A 124 -11.01 4.18 8.37
C THR A 124 -12.34 3.63 8.86
N ASP A 125 -13.21 4.53 9.29
CA ASP A 125 -14.60 4.20 9.64
C ASP A 125 -15.50 4.16 8.40
N SER A 126 -15.00 4.63 7.25
CA SER A 126 -15.77 4.75 6.02
C SER A 126 -15.06 4.07 4.86
N PRO A 127 -14.98 2.73 4.86
CA PRO A 127 -14.29 2.01 3.80
C PRO A 127 -14.96 2.21 2.44
N ILE A 128 -14.15 2.24 1.38
CA ILE A 128 -14.65 2.23 0.02
C ILE A 128 -15.12 0.80 -0.27
N GLN A 129 -16.43 0.63 -0.42
CA GLN A 129 -17.06 -0.69 -0.43
C GLN A 129 -16.51 -1.61 -1.54
N SER A 130 -16.33 -1.08 -2.75
CA SER A 130 -15.84 -1.87 -3.87
C SER A 130 -14.42 -2.40 -3.64
N ILE A 131 -13.58 -1.60 -2.95
CA ILE A 131 -12.22 -2.02 -2.63
C ILE A 131 -12.23 -3.04 -1.50
N ALA A 132 -13.00 -2.77 -0.44
CA ALA A 132 -13.07 -3.67 0.70
C ALA A 132 -13.64 -5.05 0.33
N GLU A 133 -14.62 -5.10 -0.55
CA GLU A 133 -15.19 -6.36 -1.02
C GLU A 133 -14.22 -7.16 -1.88
N ASN A 134 -13.40 -6.47 -2.66
CA ASN A 134 -12.45 -7.10 -3.56
C ASN A 134 -11.27 -7.76 -2.82
N GLU A 135 -10.92 -7.20 -1.65
CA GLU A 135 -9.83 -7.71 -0.80
C GLU A 135 -10.32 -7.83 0.65
N PRO A 136 -11.14 -8.87 0.93
CA PRO A 136 -11.85 -8.95 2.21
C PRO A 136 -10.95 -9.12 3.44
N TYR A 137 -9.71 -9.56 3.28
CA TYR A 137 -8.78 -9.68 4.40
C TYR A 137 -7.92 -8.45 4.61
N ASP A 138 -7.90 -7.52 3.65
CA ASP A 138 -7.15 -6.28 3.81
C ASP A 138 -7.78 -5.39 4.87
N LEU A 139 -6.95 -4.60 5.54
CA LEU A 139 -7.40 -3.55 6.44
C LEU A 139 -7.50 -2.24 5.67
N GLN A 140 -8.64 -1.58 5.78
CA GLN A 140 -8.88 -0.33 5.06
C GLN A 140 -8.36 0.83 5.90
N MET A 141 -7.40 1.56 5.36
CA MET A 141 -6.70 2.60 6.10
C MET A 141 -6.69 3.91 5.33
N VAL A 142 -6.53 5.01 6.05
CA VAL A 142 -6.35 6.34 5.46
C VAL A 142 -5.19 7.04 6.13
N CYS A 143 -4.54 7.92 5.37
CA CYS A 143 -3.49 8.79 5.87
C CYS A 143 -3.81 10.21 5.43
N ASP A 144 -4.03 11.11 6.37
CA ASP A 144 -4.34 12.49 6.06
C ASP A 144 -3.12 13.19 5.46
N LEU A 145 -3.36 14.02 4.45
CA LEU A 145 -2.31 14.79 3.78
C LEU A 145 -2.36 16.21 4.31
N GLU A 146 -1.67 16.45 5.38
CA GLU A 146 -1.60 17.78 5.94
C GLU A 146 -0.61 18.64 5.17
N GLY A 147 -1.04 19.85 4.93
CA GLY A 147 -0.42 20.83 4.09
C GLY A 147 1.02 21.19 4.33
#